data_5c042534c83799bae7b191238a826721
#
_entry.id   5c042534c83799bae7b191238a826721
#
_cell.length_a   1.000
_cell.length_b   1.000
_cell.length_c   1.000
_cell.angle_alpha   90.00
_cell.angle_beta   90.00
_cell.angle_gamma   90.00
#
_symmetry.space_group_name_H-M   'P 1'
#
loop_
_entity.id
_entity.type
_entity.pdbx_description
1 polymer ?
#
loop_
_entity_poly.entity_id
_entity_poly.type
_entity_poly.pdbx_seq_one_letter_code
_entity_poly.pdbx_strand_id
1 'polypeptide(L)'
;MSELAIIGGTGLDKIPNLEIVKREVSHTPFGEPSAPLTHGRLGGRDIIFLPRHGSGHSIPPHHVNYRANLWALHHVGVRTIIGVAAVGGITSAMAPGKIVIPDQIIDYTFGREHTLYEADLSRVTHIDFTYPYCESLRKRLIEAGRSSGVEPIAGATYGATQGPRLETAAEIIRMERDGCHIVGMTGMPEASLAREFSLCYASCAVVANWAAGRGDHAISMKEIEVNLLDGMEQVKTLLIALLAQWPPQDA
;
A
#
# COMPACT_ATOMS: atom_id res chain seq x y z
N MET A 1 22.17 -0.37 5.94
CA MET A 1 20.84 -1.03 6.12
C MET A 1 19.86 -0.30 5.21
N SER A 2 18.95 -0.99 4.54
CA SER A 2 18.03 -0.33 3.61
C SER A 2 17.03 0.57 4.37
N GLU A 3 16.91 1.82 3.95
CA GLU A 3 15.93 2.77 4.49
C GLU A 3 14.57 2.69 3.76
N LEU A 4 14.49 1.93 2.67
CA LEU A 4 13.31 1.78 1.82
C LEU A 4 12.70 0.40 1.98
N ALA A 5 11.40 0.37 2.23
CA ALA A 5 10.62 -0.86 2.18
C ALA A 5 9.47 -0.79 1.17
N ILE A 6 9.09 -1.95 0.67
CA ILE A 6 7.89 -2.16 -0.14
C ILE A 6 6.99 -3.13 0.61
N ILE A 7 5.76 -2.71 0.90
CA ILE A 7 4.72 -3.60 1.43
C ILE A 7 3.88 -4.07 0.23
N GLY A 8 3.98 -5.36 -0.10
CA GLY A 8 3.25 -5.97 -1.20
C GLY A 8 1.81 -6.30 -0.83
N GLY A 9 0.87 -5.92 -1.69
CA GLY A 9 -0.54 -6.31 -1.64
C GLY A 9 -0.86 -7.49 -2.55
N THR A 10 -2.14 -7.69 -2.86
CA THR A 10 -2.62 -8.71 -3.79
C THR A 10 -1.90 -8.59 -5.13
N GLY A 11 -1.39 -9.72 -5.64
CA GLY A 11 -0.61 -9.77 -6.88
C GLY A 11 0.88 -9.43 -6.71
N LEU A 12 1.33 -9.01 -5.53
CA LEU A 12 2.73 -8.73 -5.21
C LEU A 12 3.16 -9.49 -3.93
N ASP A 13 2.97 -10.80 -3.90
CA ASP A 13 3.45 -11.67 -2.81
C ASP A 13 4.95 -11.91 -2.89
N LYS A 14 5.53 -11.67 -4.07
CA LYS A 14 6.97 -11.71 -4.37
C LYS A 14 7.29 -10.60 -5.36
N ILE A 15 8.44 -9.97 -5.20
CA ILE A 15 8.96 -9.04 -6.22
C ILE A 15 9.79 -9.87 -7.21
N PRO A 16 9.39 -9.96 -8.50
CA PRO A 16 10.22 -10.60 -9.52
C PRO A 16 11.58 -9.92 -9.62
N ASN A 17 12.63 -10.73 -9.80
CA ASN A 17 14.03 -10.29 -9.88
C ASN A 17 14.57 -9.61 -8.61
N LEU A 18 13.92 -9.76 -7.47
CA LEU A 18 14.51 -9.41 -6.17
C LEU A 18 15.58 -10.44 -5.83
N GLU A 19 16.83 -10.00 -5.77
CA GLU A 19 17.94 -10.80 -5.29
C GLU A 19 17.86 -10.88 -3.75
N ILE A 20 17.35 -11.99 -3.22
CA ILE A 20 17.16 -12.17 -1.79
C ILE A 20 18.52 -12.35 -1.11
N VAL A 21 18.84 -11.47 -0.16
CA VAL A 21 20.06 -11.53 0.66
C VAL A 21 19.80 -12.31 1.95
N LYS A 22 18.72 -11.99 2.66
CA LYS A 22 18.34 -12.70 3.90
C LYS A 22 16.83 -12.55 4.15
N ARG A 23 16.31 -13.44 5.01
CA ARG A 23 15.00 -13.29 5.63
C ARG A 23 15.18 -13.12 7.12
N GLU A 24 14.50 -12.15 7.70
CA GLU A 24 14.61 -11.79 9.10
C GLU A 24 13.26 -11.94 9.78
N VAL A 25 13.20 -12.81 10.79
CA VAL A 25 12.03 -12.95 11.66
C VAL A 25 12.09 -11.83 12.69
N SER A 26 11.02 -11.09 12.83
CA SER A 26 10.90 -9.98 13.79
C SER A 26 9.87 -10.32 14.85
N HIS A 27 10.25 -10.27 16.12
CA HIS A 27 9.32 -10.33 17.24
C HIS A 27 8.99 -8.91 17.67
N THR A 28 7.72 -8.58 17.71
CA THR A 28 7.26 -7.22 18.01
C THR A 28 6.41 -7.17 19.27
N PRO A 29 6.32 -6.02 19.95
CA PRO A 29 5.43 -5.87 21.10
C PRO A 29 3.94 -5.98 20.72
N PHE A 30 3.63 -5.96 19.43
CA PHE A 30 2.27 -6.07 18.88
C PHE A 30 1.97 -7.47 18.33
N GLY A 31 2.79 -8.48 18.60
CA GLY A 31 2.68 -9.82 18.04
C GLY A 31 3.49 -9.98 16.75
N GLU A 32 3.14 -10.99 15.95
CA GLU A 32 3.90 -11.36 14.77
C GLU A 32 3.52 -10.51 13.55
N PRO A 33 4.50 -10.05 12.74
CA PRO A 33 4.24 -9.48 11.42
C PRO A 33 3.63 -10.51 10.47
N SER A 34 3.07 -10.04 9.35
CA SER A 34 2.45 -10.90 8.33
C SER A 34 3.39 -11.97 7.74
N ALA A 35 4.70 -11.69 7.72
CA ALA A 35 5.75 -12.60 7.28
C ALA A 35 7.14 -12.10 7.76
N PRO A 36 8.19 -12.94 7.68
CA PRO A 36 9.56 -12.49 7.85
C PRO A 36 9.92 -11.39 6.83
N LEU A 37 10.67 -10.39 7.28
CA LEU A 37 11.17 -9.32 6.41
C LEU A 37 12.16 -9.90 5.40
N THR A 38 11.95 -9.65 4.12
CA THR A 38 12.84 -10.10 3.06
C THR A 38 13.77 -8.94 2.67
N HIS A 39 15.04 -9.05 3.05
CA HIS A 39 16.07 -8.13 2.60
C HIS A 39 16.60 -8.58 1.25
N GLY A 40 16.70 -7.68 0.29
CA GLY A 40 17.16 -8.01 -1.05
C GLY A 40 17.60 -6.81 -1.84
N ARG A 41 18.02 -7.06 -3.08
CA ARG A 41 18.38 -6.03 -4.06
C ARG A 41 17.44 -6.05 -5.24
N LEU A 42 16.96 -4.87 -5.60
CA LEU A 42 16.14 -4.64 -6.78
C LEU A 42 16.75 -3.48 -7.58
N GLY A 43 17.05 -3.70 -8.86
CA GLY A 43 17.72 -2.68 -9.66
C GLY A 43 19.05 -2.18 -9.07
N GLY A 44 19.79 -3.06 -8.38
CA GLY A 44 21.07 -2.74 -7.73
C GLY A 44 20.96 -1.96 -6.41
N ARG A 45 19.75 -1.73 -5.89
CA ARG A 45 19.48 -1.04 -4.62
C ARG A 45 18.97 -1.99 -3.56
N ASP A 46 19.47 -1.81 -2.34
CA ASP A 46 18.99 -2.58 -1.19
C ASP A 46 17.57 -2.11 -0.82
N ILE A 47 16.65 -3.06 -0.69
CA ILE A 47 15.27 -2.85 -0.23
C ILE A 47 14.87 -3.90 0.79
N ILE A 48 13.82 -3.60 1.55
CA ILE A 48 13.12 -4.58 2.38
C ILE A 48 11.73 -4.80 1.80
N PHE A 49 11.34 -6.06 1.66
CA PHE A 49 10.02 -6.44 1.18
C PHE A 49 9.24 -7.17 2.27
N LEU A 50 7.96 -6.81 2.43
CA LEU A 50 7.02 -7.47 3.33
C LEU A 50 5.71 -7.79 2.59
N PRO A 51 5.33 -9.06 2.43
CA PRO A 51 4.02 -9.42 1.88
C PRO A 51 2.94 -9.17 2.94
N ARG A 52 2.07 -8.16 2.72
CA ARG A 52 1.03 -7.73 3.66
C ARG A 52 0.09 -8.85 4.08
N HIS A 53 -0.27 -9.72 3.17
CA HIS A 53 -1.21 -10.82 3.37
C HIS A 53 -0.53 -12.16 3.68
N GLY A 54 0.74 -12.13 4.09
CA GLY A 54 1.54 -13.33 4.31
C GLY A 54 2.11 -13.92 3.02
N SER A 55 3.08 -14.83 3.14
CA SER A 55 3.78 -15.43 2.00
C SER A 55 2.91 -16.30 1.08
N GLY A 56 1.74 -16.74 1.57
CA GLY A 56 0.75 -17.53 0.81
C GLY A 56 -0.57 -16.79 0.59
N HIS A 57 -0.61 -15.48 0.74
CA HIS A 57 -1.82 -14.66 0.60
C HIS A 57 -3.02 -15.17 1.44
N SER A 58 -2.75 -15.59 2.68
CA SER A 58 -3.73 -16.24 3.56
C SER A 58 -4.32 -15.34 4.64
N ILE A 59 -3.76 -14.13 4.84
CA ILE A 59 -4.21 -13.18 5.86
C ILE A 59 -5.19 -12.19 5.23
N PRO A 60 -6.49 -12.22 5.59
CA PRO A 60 -7.45 -11.27 5.05
C PRO A 60 -7.20 -9.84 5.58
N PRO A 61 -7.66 -8.78 4.89
CA PRO A 61 -7.31 -7.39 5.21
C PRO A 61 -7.57 -6.96 6.64
N HIS A 62 -8.66 -7.43 7.25
CA HIS A 62 -9.08 -7.09 8.61
C HIS A 62 -8.33 -7.87 9.70
N HIS A 63 -7.56 -8.90 9.33
CA HIS A 63 -6.72 -9.68 10.25
C HIS A 63 -5.23 -9.39 10.09
N VAL A 64 -4.83 -8.54 9.15
CA VAL A 64 -3.44 -8.09 9.03
C VAL A 64 -3.04 -7.36 10.30
N ASN A 65 -1.92 -7.77 10.90
CA ASN A 65 -1.33 -7.08 12.04
C ASN A 65 -0.50 -5.88 11.54
N TYR A 66 -1.19 -4.79 11.21
CA TYR A 66 -0.56 -3.58 10.67
C TYR A 66 0.45 -2.97 11.66
N ARG A 67 0.17 -3.02 12.98
CA ARG A 67 1.08 -2.52 14.02
C ARG A 67 2.40 -3.28 14.01
N ALA A 68 2.33 -4.60 14.02
CA ALA A 68 3.52 -5.45 13.97
C ALA A 68 4.32 -5.24 12.67
N ASN A 69 3.62 -5.12 11.53
CA ASN A 69 4.26 -4.90 10.22
C ASN A 69 5.06 -3.58 10.20
N LEU A 70 4.43 -2.48 10.60
CA LEU A 70 5.06 -1.16 10.60
C LEU A 70 6.16 -1.06 11.66
N TRP A 71 5.94 -1.64 12.84
CA TRP A 71 6.94 -1.68 13.90
C TRP A 71 8.19 -2.44 13.45
N ALA A 72 8.03 -3.62 12.85
CA ALA A 72 9.16 -4.44 12.38
C ALA A 72 10.00 -3.68 11.34
N LEU A 73 9.36 -3.03 10.38
CA LEU A 73 10.05 -2.22 9.37
C LEU A 73 10.78 -1.03 10.01
N HIS A 74 10.11 -0.30 10.90
CA HIS A 74 10.72 0.82 11.62
C HIS A 74 11.92 0.37 12.47
N HIS A 75 11.80 -0.76 13.18
CA HIS A 75 12.83 -1.30 14.07
C HIS A 75 14.13 -1.66 13.34
N VAL A 76 14.03 -2.18 12.11
CA VAL A 76 15.22 -2.49 11.27
C VAL A 76 15.77 -1.27 10.52
N GLY A 77 15.28 -0.07 10.82
CA GLY A 77 15.84 1.18 10.30
C GLY A 77 15.17 1.72 9.04
N VAL A 78 14.04 1.14 8.58
CA VAL A 78 13.26 1.70 7.46
C VAL A 78 12.77 3.11 7.83
N ARG A 79 12.82 4.02 6.85
CA ARG A 79 12.31 5.40 6.96
C ARG A 79 11.30 5.73 5.87
N THR A 80 11.31 4.98 4.78
CA THR A 80 10.43 5.19 3.63
C THR A 80 9.72 3.89 3.27
N ILE A 81 8.40 3.96 3.06
CA ILE A 81 7.57 2.80 2.74
C ILE A 81 6.68 3.09 1.52
N ILE A 82 6.68 2.18 0.56
CA ILE A 82 5.74 2.16 -0.54
C ILE A 82 4.74 1.03 -0.28
N GLY A 83 3.48 1.38 -0.02
CA GLY A 83 2.40 0.42 0.10
C GLY A 83 1.77 0.16 -1.27
N VAL A 84 1.97 -1.04 -1.83
CA VAL A 84 1.30 -1.45 -3.06
C VAL A 84 -0.06 -2.07 -2.73
N ALA A 85 -1.12 -1.68 -3.44
CA ALA A 85 -2.47 -2.17 -3.19
C ALA A 85 -3.25 -2.39 -4.50
N ALA A 86 -4.09 -3.44 -4.53
CA ALA A 86 -5.13 -3.60 -5.52
C ALA A 86 -6.39 -2.85 -5.07
N VAL A 87 -7.02 -2.11 -5.97
CA VAL A 87 -8.20 -1.28 -5.68
C VAL A 87 -9.26 -1.40 -6.77
N GLY A 88 -10.50 -1.05 -6.44
CA GLY A 88 -11.57 -0.84 -7.39
C GLY A 88 -11.68 0.64 -7.79
N GLY A 89 -11.94 0.90 -9.08
CA GLY A 89 -12.18 2.25 -9.58
C GLY A 89 -13.62 2.70 -9.36
N ILE A 90 -13.81 3.85 -8.74
CA ILE A 90 -15.15 4.43 -8.46
C ILE A 90 -15.54 5.41 -9.57
N THR A 91 -14.65 6.34 -9.91
CA THR A 91 -14.90 7.36 -10.92
C THR A 91 -14.41 6.93 -12.30
N SER A 92 -14.94 7.53 -13.37
CA SER A 92 -14.64 7.16 -14.75
C SER A 92 -13.15 7.27 -15.14
N ALA A 93 -12.41 8.15 -14.48
CA ALA A 93 -10.95 8.26 -14.69
C ALA A 93 -10.15 7.06 -14.14
N MET A 94 -10.74 6.30 -13.22
CA MET A 94 -10.10 5.19 -12.52
C MET A 94 -10.43 3.84 -13.17
N ALA A 95 -10.20 3.74 -14.48
CA ALA A 95 -10.43 2.49 -15.22
C ALA A 95 -9.45 1.38 -14.80
N PRO A 96 -9.86 0.09 -14.90
CA PRO A 96 -8.97 -1.04 -14.66
C PRO A 96 -7.67 -0.94 -15.46
N GLY A 97 -6.56 -1.40 -14.87
CA GLY A 97 -5.21 -1.30 -15.43
C GLY A 97 -4.49 0.02 -15.15
N LYS A 98 -5.16 1.03 -14.59
CA LYS A 98 -4.51 2.30 -14.21
C LYS A 98 -3.72 2.16 -12.92
N ILE A 99 -2.55 2.85 -12.89
CA ILE A 99 -1.79 3.06 -11.66
C ILE A 99 -2.19 4.41 -11.06
N VAL A 100 -2.45 4.45 -9.77
CA VAL A 100 -2.90 5.64 -9.05
C VAL A 100 -1.98 5.89 -7.85
N ILE A 101 -1.52 7.13 -7.71
CA ILE A 101 -0.76 7.58 -6.53
C ILE A 101 -1.68 8.53 -5.74
N PRO A 102 -2.44 8.02 -4.76
CA PRO A 102 -3.43 8.80 -4.03
C PRO A 102 -2.77 9.89 -3.17
N ASP A 103 -3.51 10.93 -2.86
CA ASP A 103 -3.10 12.05 -1.99
C ASP A 103 -3.98 12.20 -0.76
N GLN A 104 -5.16 11.57 -0.76
CA GLN A 104 -6.10 11.58 0.35
C GLN A 104 -6.68 10.20 0.65
N ILE A 105 -7.20 10.04 1.87
CA ILE A 105 -7.83 8.80 2.32
C ILE A 105 -9.05 9.11 3.19
N ILE A 106 -10.12 8.31 3.02
CA ILE A 106 -11.27 8.28 3.93
C ILE A 106 -11.33 6.88 4.54
N ASP A 107 -11.42 6.82 5.86
CA ASP A 107 -11.46 5.57 6.61
C ASP A 107 -12.90 5.13 6.89
N TYR A 108 -13.30 4.00 6.31
CA TYR A 108 -14.55 3.29 6.58
C TYR A 108 -14.29 1.97 7.31
N THR A 109 -13.07 1.73 7.78
CA THR A 109 -12.74 0.51 8.53
C THR A 109 -13.27 0.61 9.96
N PHE A 110 -13.41 -0.53 10.61
CA PHE A 110 -13.85 -0.62 12.02
C PHE A 110 -13.23 -1.84 12.69
N GLY A 111 -13.11 -1.79 14.01
CA GLY A 111 -12.61 -2.92 14.80
C GLY A 111 -11.17 -3.34 14.52
N ARG A 112 -10.38 -2.50 13.83
CA ARG A 112 -8.95 -2.69 13.63
C ARG A 112 -8.17 -1.96 14.72
N GLU A 113 -7.04 -2.50 15.07
CA GLU A 113 -6.08 -1.82 15.95
C GLU A 113 -5.31 -0.78 15.14
N HIS A 114 -5.62 0.49 15.30
CA HIS A 114 -5.21 1.57 14.39
C HIS A 114 -4.34 2.66 15.04
N THR A 115 -3.81 2.40 16.25
CA THR A 115 -2.85 3.27 16.93
C THR A 115 -1.80 2.46 17.70
N LEU A 116 -0.63 3.05 17.87
CA LEU A 116 0.42 2.51 18.75
C LEU A 116 0.19 2.90 20.21
N TYR A 117 -0.69 3.86 20.47
CA TYR A 117 -0.91 4.51 21.76
C TYR A 117 -2.22 4.02 22.39
N GLU A 118 -2.27 2.74 22.82
CA GLU A 118 -3.49 2.15 23.41
C GLU A 118 -3.41 1.95 24.93
N ALA A 119 -2.19 1.75 25.48
CA ALA A 119 -2.00 1.42 26.90
C ALA A 119 -0.83 2.18 27.50
N ASP A 120 -0.82 2.27 28.82
CA ASP A 120 0.27 2.85 29.63
C ASP A 120 0.66 4.29 29.25
N LEU A 121 -0.32 5.08 28.81
CA LEU A 121 -0.11 6.44 28.35
C LEU A 121 -0.16 7.43 29.51
N SER A 122 0.86 8.26 29.63
CA SER A 122 0.86 9.43 30.52
C SER A 122 0.03 10.59 29.94
N ARG A 123 -0.21 10.60 28.63
CA ARG A 123 -1.01 11.59 27.90
C ARG A 123 -1.56 11.02 26.60
N VAL A 124 -2.68 11.57 26.12
CA VAL A 124 -3.21 11.28 24.78
C VAL A 124 -2.26 11.85 23.72
N THR A 125 -1.96 11.08 22.71
CA THR A 125 -1.13 11.49 21.57
C THR A 125 -2.03 11.70 20.35
N HIS A 126 -1.97 12.88 19.75
CA HIS A 126 -2.63 13.20 18.49
C HIS A 126 -1.57 13.43 17.42
N ILE A 127 -1.80 12.88 16.21
CA ILE A 127 -0.98 13.14 15.04
C ILE A 127 -1.73 14.04 14.06
N ASP A 128 -1.02 14.93 13.38
CA ASP A 128 -1.59 15.64 12.23
C ASP A 128 -1.65 14.66 11.04
N PHE A 129 -2.87 14.45 10.52
CA PHE A 129 -3.16 13.55 9.41
C PHE A 129 -3.87 14.28 8.27
N THR A 130 -3.76 15.62 8.20
CA THR A 130 -4.31 16.45 7.13
C THR A 130 -3.83 15.99 5.76
N TYR A 131 -2.55 15.64 5.67
CA TYR A 131 -1.94 15.07 4.48
C TYR A 131 -1.42 13.67 4.82
N PRO A 132 -2.21 12.61 4.56
CA PRO A 132 -1.90 11.26 5.05
C PRO A 132 -0.65 10.65 4.42
N TYR A 133 -0.29 11.07 3.21
CA TYR A 133 0.83 10.54 2.46
C TYR A 133 2.02 11.50 2.41
N CYS A 134 3.22 10.94 2.32
CA CYS A 134 4.47 11.71 2.18
C CYS A 134 4.57 12.31 0.78
N GLU A 135 4.41 13.61 0.66
CA GLU A 135 4.35 14.31 -0.63
C GLU A 135 5.65 14.19 -1.44
N SER A 136 6.81 14.17 -0.78
CA SER A 136 8.10 13.97 -1.47
C SER A 136 8.19 12.59 -2.12
N LEU A 137 7.71 11.54 -1.45
CA LEU A 137 7.66 10.19 -2.01
C LEU A 137 6.63 10.07 -3.13
N ARG A 138 5.44 10.68 -2.95
CA ARG A 138 4.42 10.73 -4.00
C ARG A 138 4.95 11.35 -5.29
N LYS A 139 5.62 12.51 -5.19
CA LYS A 139 6.23 13.18 -6.35
C LYS A 139 7.25 12.29 -7.05
N ARG A 140 8.11 11.60 -6.29
CA ARG A 140 9.09 10.65 -6.84
C ARG A 140 8.43 9.46 -7.56
N LEU A 141 7.34 8.91 -7.00
CA LEU A 141 6.58 7.82 -7.64
C LEU A 141 5.95 8.28 -8.96
N ILE A 142 5.35 9.47 -8.99
CA ILE A 142 4.74 10.05 -10.18
C ILE A 142 5.78 10.30 -11.26
N GLU A 143 6.91 10.89 -10.91
CA GLU A 143 8.01 11.17 -11.83
C GLU A 143 8.63 9.88 -12.39
N ALA A 144 8.92 8.91 -11.52
CA ALA A 144 9.43 7.61 -11.92
C ALA A 144 8.47 6.88 -12.87
N GLY A 145 7.17 6.95 -12.61
CA GLY A 145 6.16 6.43 -13.53
C GLY A 145 6.23 7.09 -14.89
N ARG A 146 6.18 8.40 -14.94
CA ARG A 146 6.25 9.17 -16.21
C ARG A 146 7.52 8.88 -16.99
N SER A 147 8.66 8.89 -16.32
CA SER A 147 9.96 8.63 -16.97
C SER A 147 10.10 7.19 -17.49
N SER A 148 9.31 6.26 -16.97
CA SER A 148 9.29 4.85 -17.40
C SER A 148 8.13 4.50 -18.35
N GLY A 149 7.32 5.48 -18.75
CA GLY A 149 6.16 5.26 -19.63
C GLY A 149 4.92 4.69 -18.94
N VAL A 150 4.89 4.68 -17.61
CA VAL A 150 3.75 4.19 -16.80
C VAL A 150 2.83 5.36 -16.53
N GLU A 151 2.46 6.26 -17.02
CA GLU A 151 1.56 7.40 -16.80
C GLU A 151 0.62 7.26 -15.57
N PRO A 152 1.14 7.35 -14.31
CA PRO A 152 0.29 7.18 -13.14
C PRO A 152 -0.65 8.40 -12.96
N ILE A 153 -1.87 8.13 -12.50
CA ILE A 153 -2.80 9.17 -12.10
C ILE A 153 -2.31 9.78 -10.78
N ALA A 154 -2.01 11.07 -10.82
CA ALA A 154 -1.51 11.84 -9.69
C ALA A 154 -2.67 12.45 -8.89
N GLY A 155 -2.88 11.94 -7.69
CA GLY A 155 -3.96 12.40 -6.80
C GLY A 155 -5.24 11.60 -6.97
N ALA A 156 -5.77 11.18 -5.84
CA ALA A 156 -7.07 10.53 -5.68
C ALA A 156 -7.37 10.38 -4.19
N THR A 157 -8.63 10.37 -3.81
CA THR A 157 -9.06 9.97 -2.48
C THR A 157 -9.27 8.45 -2.46
N TYR A 158 -8.52 7.76 -1.60
CA TYR A 158 -8.67 6.33 -1.35
C TYR A 158 -9.74 6.11 -0.28
N GLY A 159 -10.83 5.40 -0.60
CA GLY A 159 -11.77 4.90 0.40
C GLY A 159 -11.29 3.57 0.97
N ALA A 160 -10.94 3.52 2.25
CA ALA A 160 -10.49 2.29 2.91
C ALA A 160 -11.67 1.57 3.56
N THR A 161 -12.02 0.37 3.09
CA THR A 161 -13.12 -0.44 3.62
C THR A 161 -12.62 -1.61 4.47
N GLN A 162 -13.53 -2.21 5.25
CA GLN A 162 -13.17 -3.31 6.16
C GLN A 162 -12.78 -4.59 5.41
N GLY A 163 -13.50 -4.95 4.34
CA GLY A 163 -13.36 -6.25 3.74
C GLY A 163 -13.75 -7.42 4.69
N PRO A 164 -13.53 -8.68 4.33
CA PRO A 164 -13.01 -9.15 3.03
C PRO A 164 -14.06 -9.17 1.91
N ARG A 165 -15.36 -8.96 2.21
CA ARG A 165 -16.38 -8.82 1.17
C ARG A 165 -16.14 -7.55 0.35
N LEU A 166 -16.46 -7.61 -0.93
CA LEU A 166 -16.52 -6.42 -1.77
C LEU A 166 -17.75 -5.57 -1.36
N GLU A 167 -17.69 -4.31 -1.72
CA GLU A 167 -18.72 -3.33 -1.40
C GLU A 167 -20.02 -3.59 -2.18
N THR A 168 -21.13 -3.10 -1.65
CA THR A 168 -22.37 -3.00 -2.42
C THR A 168 -22.34 -1.81 -3.37
N ALA A 169 -23.15 -1.82 -4.42
CA ALA A 169 -23.30 -0.66 -5.31
C ALA A 169 -23.75 0.61 -4.54
N ALA A 170 -24.59 0.46 -3.51
CA ALA A 170 -25.03 1.58 -2.67
C ALA A 170 -23.88 2.15 -1.82
N GLU A 171 -23.00 1.30 -1.29
CA GLU A 171 -21.79 1.75 -0.58
C GLU A 171 -20.86 2.53 -1.53
N ILE A 172 -20.68 2.07 -2.76
CA ILE A 172 -19.86 2.77 -3.77
C ILE A 172 -20.48 4.11 -4.15
N ILE A 173 -21.80 4.21 -4.32
CA ILE A 173 -22.47 5.47 -4.57
C ILE A 173 -22.26 6.46 -3.41
N ARG A 174 -22.35 5.98 -2.16
CA ARG A 174 -22.04 6.80 -0.98
C ARG A 174 -20.59 7.27 -0.99
N MET A 175 -19.63 6.37 -1.22
CA MET A 175 -18.20 6.70 -1.24
C MET A 175 -17.86 7.72 -2.32
N GLU A 176 -18.48 7.65 -3.49
CA GLU A 176 -18.32 8.66 -4.54
C GLU A 176 -18.83 10.03 -4.08
N ARG A 177 -20.00 10.09 -3.42
CA ARG A 177 -20.54 11.34 -2.85
C ARG A 177 -19.64 11.93 -1.76
N ASP A 178 -18.98 11.06 -0.99
CA ASP A 178 -17.99 11.45 0.03
C ASP A 178 -16.66 11.90 -0.62
N GLY A 179 -16.52 11.79 -1.95
CA GLY A 179 -15.33 12.23 -2.71
C GLY A 179 -14.27 11.15 -2.96
N CYS A 180 -14.56 9.87 -2.73
CA CYS A 180 -13.65 8.79 -3.05
C CYS A 180 -13.55 8.54 -4.56
N HIS A 181 -12.35 8.29 -5.06
CA HIS A 181 -12.05 7.97 -6.45
C HIS A 181 -11.76 6.48 -6.65
N ILE A 182 -11.14 5.85 -5.65
CA ILE A 182 -10.79 4.42 -5.62
C ILE A 182 -11.20 3.82 -4.28
N VAL A 183 -11.43 2.52 -4.25
CA VAL A 183 -11.76 1.76 -3.04
C VAL A 183 -10.83 0.58 -2.87
N GLY A 184 -10.39 0.36 -1.63
CA GLY A 184 -9.58 -0.80 -1.26
C GLY A 184 -9.68 -1.07 0.24
N MET A 185 -8.91 -2.05 0.74
CA MET A 185 -9.13 -2.57 2.08
C MET A 185 -7.92 -2.39 3.02
N THR A 186 -6.80 -1.84 2.53
CA THR A 186 -5.52 -1.89 3.26
C THR A 186 -4.88 -0.54 3.53
N GLY A 187 -5.43 0.55 2.94
CA GLY A 187 -4.88 1.90 3.15
C GLY A 187 -4.94 2.37 4.60
N MET A 188 -5.95 1.90 5.36
CA MET A 188 -6.06 2.13 6.79
C MET A 188 -6.07 0.79 7.55
N PRO A 189 -5.40 0.73 8.70
CA PRO A 189 -4.65 1.77 9.40
C PRO A 189 -3.18 1.92 8.95
N GLU A 190 -2.76 1.31 7.83
CA GLU A 190 -1.35 1.32 7.40
C GLU A 190 -0.78 2.75 7.28
N ALA A 191 -1.52 3.67 6.67
CA ALA A 191 -1.08 5.06 6.51
C ALA A 191 -0.99 5.82 7.85
N SER A 192 -1.97 5.66 8.75
CA SER A 192 -1.95 6.35 10.05
C SER A 192 -0.85 5.82 10.97
N LEU A 193 -0.65 4.51 11.02
CA LEU A 193 0.44 3.90 11.78
C LEU A 193 1.81 4.31 11.26
N ALA A 194 1.98 4.41 9.93
CA ALA A 194 3.22 4.92 9.34
C ALA A 194 3.48 6.37 9.78
N ARG A 195 2.43 7.20 9.89
CA ARG A 195 2.53 8.57 10.40
C ARG A 195 2.91 8.60 11.88
N GLU A 196 2.35 7.73 12.71
CA GLU A 196 2.70 7.63 14.13
C GLU A 196 4.18 7.27 14.34
N PHE A 197 4.74 6.41 13.46
CA PHE A 197 6.18 6.09 13.42
C PHE A 197 7.04 7.17 12.74
N SER A 198 6.46 8.28 12.28
CA SER A 198 7.18 9.31 11.49
C SER A 198 7.84 8.77 10.22
N LEU A 199 7.25 7.75 9.61
CA LEU A 199 7.70 7.15 8.35
C LEU A 199 7.16 7.94 7.15
N CYS A 200 7.99 8.10 6.12
CA CYS A 200 7.56 8.63 4.83
C CYS A 200 6.84 7.51 4.07
N TYR A 201 5.51 7.54 4.09
CA TYR A 201 4.65 6.51 3.47
C TYR A 201 3.89 7.08 2.28
N ALA A 202 3.83 6.33 1.17
CA ALA A 202 2.92 6.58 0.05
C ALA A 202 2.34 5.28 -0.48
N SER A 203 1.12 5.37 -1.00
CA SER A 203 0.45 4.24 -1.66
C SER A 203 0.69 4.29 -3.17
N CYS A 204 0.91 3.11 -3.78
CA CYS A 204 0.90 2.88 -5.21
C CYS A 204 -0.22 1.86 -5.50
N ALA A 205 -1.34 2.35 -6.00
CA ALA A 205 -2.53 1.54 -6.19
C ALA A 205 -2.69 1.10 -7.64
N VAL A 206 -3.03 -0.18 -7.84
CA VAL A 206 -3.41 -0.75 -9.15
C VAL A 206 -4.92 -0.87 -9.19
N VAL A 207 -5.57 -0.24 -10.13
CA VAL A 207 -7.01 -0.43 -10.35
C VAL A 207 -7.22 -1.79 -11.01
N ALA A 208 -7.68 -2.76 -10.24
CA ALA A 208 -7.84 -4.15 -10.67
C ALA A 208 -9.20 -4.40 -11.35
N ASN A 209 -10.23 -3.64 -10.97
CA ASN A 209 -11.59 -3.76 -11.45
C ASN A 209 -12.35 -2.45 -11.30
N TRP A 210 -13.48 -2.32 -11.97
CA TRP A 210 -14.47 -1.33 -11.60
C TRP A 210 -15.08 -1.69 -10.24
N ALA A 211 -15.27 -0.71 -9.36
CA ALA A 211 -15.97 -0.91 -8.10
C ALA A 211 -17.41 -1.37 -8.32
N ALA A 212 -18.05 -1.94 -7.30
CA ALA A 212 -19.39 -2.51 -7.41
C ALA A 212 -20.42 -1.52 -8.01
N GLY A 213 -21.08 -1.95 -9.09
CA GLY A 213 -22.07 -1.15 -9.81
C GLY A 213 -21.47 -0.05 -10.70
N ARG A 214 -20.18 -0.07 -11.01
CA ARG A 214 -19.51 0.87 -11.94
C ARG A 214 -19.16 0.26 -13.29
N GLY A 215 -19.03 -1.05 -13.39
CA GLY A 215 -18.89 -1.78 -14.63
C GLY A 215 -20.21 -2.23 -15.20
N ASP A 216 -20.18 -2.73 -16.44
CA ASP A 216 -21.36 -3.19 -17.18
C ASP A 216 -21.88 -4.55 -16.68
N HIS A 217 -21.13 -5.24 -15.84
CA HIS A 217 -21.45 -6.59 -15.31
C HIS A 217 -20.93 -6.79 -13.89
N ALA A 218 -21.29 -7.91 -13.28
CA ALA A 218 -20.81 -8.28 -11.95
C ALA A 218 -19.28 -8.45 -11.95
N ILE A 219 -18.65 -8.08 -10.83
CA ILE A 219 -17.20 -8.19 -10.66
C ILE A 219 -16.76 -9.64 -10.82
N SER A 220 -15.81 -9.88 -11.71
CA SER A 220 -15.25 -11.20 -12.00
C SER A 220 -13.85 -11.33 -11.38
N MET A 221 -13.62 -12.37 -10.58
CA MET A 221 -12.29 -12.66 -10.02
C MET A 221 -11.25 -12.89 -11.11
N LYS A 222 -11.64 -13.49 -12.24
CA LYS A 222 -10.74 -13.71 -13.39
C LYS A 222 -10.29 -12.40 -14.02
N GLU A 223 -11.17 -11.41 -14.14
CA GLU A 223 -10.82 -10.09 -14.66
C GLU A 223 -9.90 -9.35 -13.70
N ILE A 224 -10.16 -9.43 -12.39
CA ILE A 224 -9.27 -8.89 -11.37
C ILE A 224 -7.86 -9.47 -11.53
N GLU A 225 -7.73 -10.78 -11.67
CA GLU A 225 -6.43 -11.46 -11.83
C GLU A 225 -5.69 -10.98 -13.09
N VAL A 226 -6.36 -10.87 -14.22
CA VAL A 226 -5.75 -10.40 -15.49
C VAL A 226 -5.28 -8.95 -15.35
N ASN A 227 -6.13 -8.05 -14.87
CA ASN A 227 -5.79 -6.65 -14.69
C ASN A 227 -4.67 -6.44 -13.67
N LEU A 228 -4.61 -7.30 -12.63
CA LEU A 228 -3.54 -7.26 -11.64
C LEU A 228 -2.21 -7.71 -12.23
N LEU A 229 -2.17 -8.73 -13.08
CA LEU A 229 -0.94 -9.16 -13.73
C LEU A 229 -0.32 -8.02 -14.53
N ASP A 230 -1.10 -7.39 -15.40
CA ASP A 230 -0.64 -6.27 -16.22
C ASP A 230 -0.26 -5.05 -15.36
N GLY A 231 -1.07 -4.73 -14.35
CA GLY A 231 -0.82 -3.63 -13.44
C GLY A 231 0.44 -3.84 -12.59
N MET A 232 0.72 -5.06 -12.14
CA MET A 232 1.92 -5.37 -11.37
C MET A 232 3.21 -5.29 -12.20
N GLU A 233 3.17 -5.59 -13.50
CA GLU A 233 4.32 -5.32 -14.38
C GLU A 233 4.58 -3.81 -14.54
N GLN A 234 3.52 -2.98 -14.60
CA GLN A 234 3.66 -1.53 -14.58
C GLN A 234 4.23 -1.03 -13.24
N VAL A 235 3.74 -1.53 -12.10
CA VAL A 235 4.29 -1.20 -10.78
C VAL A 235 5.76 -1.56 -10.68
N LYS A 236 6.15 -2.73 -11.13
CA LYS A 236 7.54 -3.17 -11.15
C LYS A 236 8.42 -2.24 -12.01
N THR A 237 7.95 -1.86 -13.20
CA THR A 237 8.64 -0.91 -14.08
C THR A 237 8.83 0.44 -13.39
N LEU A 238 7.78 0.96 -12.76
CA LEU A 238 7.82 2.19 -11.97
C LEU A 238 8.80 2.09 -10.80
N LEU A 239 8.77 0.99 -10.03
CA LEU A 239 9.66 0.79 -8.88
C LEU A 239 11.14 0.72 -9.31
N ILE A 240 11.46 0.04 -10.41
CA ILE A 240 12.82 0.00 -10.96
C ILE A 240 13.28 1.41 -11.36
N ALA A 241 12.44 2.18 -12.03
CA ALA A 241 12.74 3.56 -12.41
C ALA A 241 12.93 4.46 -11.17
N LEU A 242 12.10 4.30 -10.14
CA LEU A 242 12.24 5.00 -8.87
C LEU A 242 13.58 4.67 -8.20
N LEU A 243 13.94 3.40 -8.12
CA LEU A 243 15.18 2.94 -7.49
C LEU A 243 16.43 3.41 -8.23
N ALA A 244 16.38 3.51 -9.56
CA ALA A 244 17.48 4.06 -10.37
C ALA A 244 17.74 5.55 -10.04
N GLN A 245 16.70 6.30 -9.66
CA GLN A 245 16.76 7.71 -9.28
C GLN A 245 16.87 7.91 -7.75
N TRP A 246 16.87 6.82 -6.96
CA TRP A 246 16.99 6.91 -5.51
C TRP A 246 18.39 7.41 -5.11
N PRO A 247 18.48 8.39 -4.21
CA PRO A 247 19.78 8.88 -3.78
C PRO A 247 20.64 7.72 -3.23
N PRO A 248 21.96 7.76 -3.42
CA PRO A 248 22.84 6.80 -2.79
C PRO A 248 22.63 6.84 -1.27
N GLN A 249 22.67 5.68 -0.63
CA GLN A 249 22.77 5.63 0.83
C GLN A 249 24.13 6.25 1.17
N ASP A 250 24.13 7.32 1.95
CA ASP A 250 25.38 7.89 2.47
C ASP A 250 26.12 6.78 3.22
N ALA A 251 27.36 6.55 2.84
CA ALA A 251 28.23 5.51 3.34
C ALA A 251 28.64 5.78 4.80
#